data_f31f494ffa82f386b1c792698b273d53
#
_entry.id   f31f494ffa82f386b1c792698b273d53
#
_cell.length_a   1.000
_cell.length_b   1.000
_cell.length_c   1.000
_cell.angle_alpha   90.00
_cell.angle_beta   90.00
_cell.angle_gamma   90.00
#
_symmetry.space_group_name_H-M   'P 1'
#
loop_
_entity.id
_entity.type
_entity.pdbx_description
1 polymer ?
#
loop_
_entity_poly.entity_id
_entity_poly.type
_entity_poly.pdbx_seq_one_letter_code
_entity_poly.pdbx_strand_id
1 'polypeptide(L)'
;MHPVDIIRPRYPAAPSEFAELDSIFHTHVSHSLEKLHHELTRFIRQKNLSDAAKQAAMAVQLELQQQTSQARTHWIEAESSSSFSLFLKCLQIETFIQNAQFSAINQLLKTLPPMHQTDEPEALSYLAQSAVVCGLPSIVMRLVHALPASQENDGLMCATRVLQKTHTPETQLESQFLAVKNWLAQQGITIDCYGLMYSVIDDQLADLLIYVNERNIERLVCINTNLDNYLSDTFSQNLPTGISISVRSTLEIDVS
;
A
#
# COMPACT_ATOMS: atom_id res chain seq x y z
N MET A 1 -12.20 -3.23 27.29
CA MET A 1 -11.77 -3.17 25.88
C MET A 1 -10.28 -2.99 25.90
N HIS A 2 -9.49 -3.89 25.31
CA HIS A 2 -8.05 -3.72 25.21
C HIS A 2 -7.79 -2.63 24.16
N PRO A 3 -6.84 -1.73 24.38
CA PRO A 3 -6.46 -0.75 23.39
C PRO A 3 -5.93 -1.49 22.16
N VAL A 4 -6.54 -1.21 21.02
CA VAL A 4 -6.16 -1.73 19.71
C VAL A 4 -5.76 -0.53 18.88
N ASP A 5 -4.58 -0.57 18.31
CA ASP A 5 -4.08 0.49 17.46
C ASP A 5 -4.14 0.06 15.99
N ILE A 6 -4.31 1.04 15.11
CA ILE A 6 -4.41 0.82 13.66
C ILE A 6 -3.35 1.65 12.96
N ILE A 7 -2.54 0.99 12.13
CA ILE A 7 -1.63 1.64 11.19
C ILE A 7 -2.27 1.59 9.81
N ARG A 8 -2.39 2.77 9.21
CA ARG A 8 -2.78 2.94 7.80
C ARG A 8 -1.75 3.82 7.12
N PRO A 9 -1.19 3.40 5.99
CA PRO A 9 -0.30 4.24 5.23
C PRO A 9 -1.00 5.56 4.85
N ARG A 10 -0.41 6.67 5.31
CA ARG A 10 -0.86 8.02 4.94
C ARG A 10 -0.02 8.49 3.77
N TYR A 11 -0.65 8.52 2.60
CA TYR A 11 0.02 8.97 1.39
C TYR A 11 0.51 10.42 1.55
N PRO A 12 1.78 10.72 1.23
CA PRO A 12 2.35 12.05 1.41
C PRO A 12 1.73 13.05 0.43
N ALA A 13 1.72 14.33 0.82
CA ALA A 13 1.33 15.39 -0.08
C ALA A 13 2.25 15.43 -1.31
N ALA A 14 1.67 15.50 -2.50
CA ALA A 14 2.44 15.53 -3.73
C ALA A 14 3.26 16.82 -3.85
N PRO A 15 4.58 16.74 -4.13
CA PRO A 15 5.36 17.90 -4.52
C PRO A 15 4.75 18.60 -5.73
N SER A 16 4.94 19.93 -5.85
CA SER A 16 4.33 20.73 -6.93
C SER A 16 4.61 20.18 -8.33
N GLU A 17 5.77 19.56 -8.52
CA GLU A 17 6.19 18.90 -9.76
C GLU A 17 5.26 17.73 -10.16
N PHE A 18 4.68 17.03 -9.20
CA PHE A 18 3.84 15.85 -9.41
C PHE A 18 2.36 16.08 -9.09
N ALA A 19 1.96 17.27 -8.61
CA ALA A 19 0.63 17.52 -8.10
C ALA A 19 -0.51 17.22 -9.11
N GLU A 20 -0.32 17.50 -10.39
CA GLU A 20 -1.31 17.19 -11.43
C GLU A 20 -1.36 15.68 -11.72
N LEU A 21 -0.21 15.01 -11.80
CA LEU A 21 -0.13 13.55 -11.98
C LEU A 21 -0.80 12.82 -10.82
N ASP A 22 -0.50 13.23 -9.61
CA ASP A 22 -1.05 12.67 -8.39
C ASP A 22 -2.58 12.83 -8.33
N SER A 23 -3.07 14.02 -8.65
CA SER A 23 -4.51 14.30 -8.75
C SER A 23 -5.20 13.42 -9.79
N ILE A 24 -4.61 13.25 -10.97
CA ILE A 24 -5.15 12.37 -12.03
C ILE A 24 -5.21 10.92 -11.53
N PHE A 25 -4.13 10.44 -10.92
CA PHE A 25 -4.04 9.08 -10.43
C PHE A 25 -5.12 8.79 -9.38
N HIS A 26 -5.17 9.55 -8.29
CA HIS A 26 -6.10 9.31 -7.19
C HIS A 26 -7.57 9.58 -7.56
N THR A 27 -7.85 10.47 -8.51
CA THR A 27 -9.23 10.71 -8.97
C THR A 27 -9.78 9.53 -9.75
N HIS A 28 -8.96 8.79 -10.47
CA HIS A 28 -9.45 7.82 -11.45
C HIS A 28 -9.07 6.36 -11.14
N VAL A 29 -8.03 6.12 -10.33
CA VAL A 29 -7.49 4.77 -10.12
C VAL A 29 -8.52 3.80 -9.53
N SER A 30 -9.33 4.24 -8.58
CA SER A 30 -10.36 3.42 -7.94
C SER A 30 -11.70 3.36 -8.70
N HIS A 31 -11.92 4.25 -9.68
CA HIS A 31 -13.21 4.41 -10.33
C HIS A 31 -13.24 3.94 -11.78
N SER A 32 -12.17 4.17 -12.54
CA SER A 32 -12.13 3.83 -13.96
C SER A 32 -10.71 3.82 -14.51
N LEU A 33 -10.13 2.64 -14.68
CA LEU A 33 -8.82 2.47 -15.31
C LEU A 33 -8.78 3.01 -16.74
N GLU A 34 -9.89 2.96 -17.49
CA GLU A 34 -9.98 3.51 -18.83
C GLU A 34 -9.84 5.03 -18.83
N LYS A 35 -10.55 5.71 -17.90
CA LYS A 35 -10.41 7.18 -17.74
C LYS A 35 -9.02 7.55 -17.27
N LEU A 36 -8.47 6.80 -16.30
CA LEU A 36 -7.10 7.02 -15.85
C LEU A 36 -6.12 6.94 -17.01
N HIS A 37 -6.20 5.90 -17.84
CA HIS A 37 -5.36 5.74 -19.02
C HIS A 37 -5.51 6.91 -20.01
N HIS A 38 -6.74 7.37 -20.24
CA HIS A 38 -7.00 8.52 -21.13
C HIS A 38 -6.37 9.80 -20.59
N GLU A 39 -6.57 10.12 -19.31
CA GLU A 39 -6.05 11.33 -18.69
C GLU A 39 -4.50 11.29 -18.58
N LEU A 40 -3.89 10.13 -18.24
CA LEU A 40 -2.45 9.97 -18.29
C LEU A 40 -1.89 10.20 -19.70
N THR A 41 -2.55 9.67 -20.73
CA THR A 41 -2.14 9.89 -22.12
C THR A 41 -2.21 11.37 -22.50
N ARG A 42 -3.25 12.09 -22.05
CA ARG A 42 -3.38 13.53 -22.25
C ARG A 42 -2.30 14.30 -21.50
N PHE A 43 -2.04 13.94 -20.25
CA PHE A 43 -1.01 14.54 -19.40
C PHE A 43 0.37 14.41 -20.05
N ILE A 44 0.79 13.22 -20.46
CA ILE A 44 2.11 12.97 -21.09
C ILE A 44 2.34 13.86 -22.33
N ARG A 45 1.28 14.26 -23.04
CA ARG A 45 1.37 15.11 -24.24
C ARG A 45 1.49 16.61 -23.95
N GLN A 46 1.40 17.02 -22.71
CA GLN A 46 1.57 18.44 -22.35
C GLN A 46 3.02 18.90 -22.61
N LYS A 47 3.18 20.15 -23.04
CA LYS A 47 4.49 20.68 -23.44
C LYS A 47 5.36 21.17 -22.29
N ASN A 48 4.74 21.47 -21.14
CA ASN A 48 5.40 22.15 -20.01
C ASN A 48 5.61 21.23 -18.79
N LEU A 49 5.60 19.92 -18.99
CA LEU A 49 5.90 18.98 -17.92
C LEU A 49 7.40 18.88 -17.68
N SER A 50 7.78 18.67 -16.41
CA SER A 50 9.12 18.19 -16.10
C SER A 50 9.36 16.80 -16.69
N ASP A 51 10.61 16.49 -17.00
CA ASP A 51 10.95 15.16 -17.50
C ASP A 51 10.59 14.09 -16.46
N ALA A 52 10.81 14.35 -15.16
CA ALA A 52 10.45 13.44 -14.08
C ALA A 52 8.95 13.13 -14.05
N ALA A 53 8.09 14.15 -14.08
CA ALA A 53 6.63 13.96 -14.07
C ALA A 53 6.14 13.19 -15.31
N LYS A 54 6.72 13.48 -16.47
CA LYS A 54 6.40 12.76 -17.70
C LYS A 54 6.81 11.29 -17.65
N GLN A 55 8.02 11.01 -17.18
CA GLN A 55 8.51 9.64 -17.02
C GLN A 55 7.71 8.87 -15.97
N ALA A 56 7.38 9.49 -14.84
CA ALA A 56 6.53 8.88 -13.83
C ALA A 56 5.13 8.53 -14.39
N ALA A 57 4.50 9.43 -15.15
CA ALA A 57 3.21 9.15 -15.78
C ALA A 57 3.27 8.00 -16.79
N MET A 58 4.35 7.92 -17.58
CA MET A 58 4.59 6.80 -18.51
C MET A 58 4.78 5.47 -17.74
N ALA A 59 5.52 5.51 -16.63
CA ALA A 59 5.73 4.34 -15.78
C ALA A 59 4.41 3.85 -15.18
N VAL A 60 3.60 4.74 -14.59
CA VAL A 60 2.26 4.40 -14.06
C VAL A 60 1.40 3.77 -15.16
N GLN A 61 1.36 4.37 -16.36
CA GLN A 61 0.56 3.86 -17.47
C GLN A 61 0.98 2.46 -17.90
N LEU A 62 2.27 2.19 -17.97
CA LEU A 62 2.82 0.89 -18.34
C LEU A 62 2.60 -0.18 -17.26
N GLU A 63 2.72 0.18 -15.97
CA GLU A 63 2.40 -0.74 -14.87
C GLU A 63 0.92 -1.15 -14.90
N LEU A 64 0.01 -0.20 -15.10
CA LEU A 64 -1.42 -0.49 -15.24
C LEU A 64 -1.74 -1.40 -16.44
N GLN A 65 -0.88 -1.39 -17.46
CA GLN A 65 -0.93 -2.30 -18.62
C GLN A 65 -0.15 -3.61 -18.40
N GLN A 66 0.37 -3.85 -17.20
CA GLN A 66 1.20 -5.00 -16.85
C GLN A 66 2.52 -5.10 -17.66
N GLN A 67 3.01 -3.98 -18.20
CA GLN A 67 4.27 -3.89 -18.94
C GLN A 67 5.44 -3.49 -18.01
N THR A 68 5.60 -4.24 -16.90
CA THR A 68 6.49 -3.91 -15.79
C THR A 68 7.96 -3.71 -16.17
N SER A 69 8.47 -4.48 -17.14
CA SER A 69 9.87 -4.31 -17.58
C SER A 69 10.11 -2.97 -18.27
N GLN A 70 9.15 -2.46 -19.01
CA GLN A 70 9.24 -1.14 -19.66
C GLN A 70 9.00 -0.03 -18.62
N ALA A 71 8.02 -0.20 -17.74
CA ALA A 71 7.72 0.73 -16.66
C ALA A 71 8.95 0.99 -15.78
N ARG A 72 9.74 -0.05 -15.49
CA ARG A 72 10.96 0.05 -14.68
C ARG A 72 11.96 1.06 -15.24
N THR A 73 12.16 1.11 -16.56
CA THR A 73 13.04 2.09 -17.18
C THR A 73 12.57 3.51 -16.94
N HIS A 74 11.27 3.76 -17.10
CA HIS A 74 10.67 5.07 -16.87
C HIS A 74 10.70 5.47 -15.38
N TRP A 75 10.53 4.53 -14.44
CA TRP A 75 10.71 4.81 -13.01
C TRP A 75 12.14 5.28 -12.71
N ILE A 76 13.17 4.59 -13.24
CA ILE A 76 14.58 4.97 -13.05
C ILE A 76 14.87 6.36 -13.64
N GLU A 77 14.32 6.66 -14.82
CA GLU A 77 14.47 7.98 -15.46
C GLU A 77 13.78 9.08 -14.65
N ALA A 78 12.58 8.84 -14.12
CA ALA A 78 11.89 9.77 -13.24
C ALA A 78 12.70 10.08 -11.98
N GLU A 79 13.20 9.05 -11.30
CA GLU A 79 14.00 9.18 -10.07
C GLU A 79 15.32 9.92 -10.32
N SER A 80 15.97 9.68 -11.46
CA SER A 80 17.23 10.36 -11.79
C SER A 80 17.03 11.84 -12.16
N SER A 81 15.83 12.22 -12.53
CA SER A 81 15.48 13.58 -12.98
C SER A 81 14.78 14.41 -11.92
N SER A 82 14.50 13.86 -10.74
CA SER A 82 13.81 14.53 -9.64
C SER A 82 14.59 14.48 -8.34
N SER A 83 14.40 15.52 -7.49
CA SER A 83 14.86 15.53 -6.08
C SER A 83 13.89 14.79 -5.14
N PHE A 84 12.69 14.44 -5.59
CA PHE A 84 11.63 13.80 -4.80
C PHE A 84 11.58 12.28 -5.02
N SER A 85 12.71 11.61 -4.81
CA SER A 85 12.84 10.18 -5.11
C SER A 85 11.97 9.30 -4.21
N LEU A 86 11.76 9.66 -2.94
CA LEU A 86 10.92 8.90 -2.03
C LEU A 86 9.44 9.05 -2.35
N PHE A 87 8.99 10.26 -2.74
CA PHE A 87 7.63 10.44 -3.24
C PHE A 87 7.35 9.56 -4.46
N LEU A 88 8.29 9.47 -5.41
CA LEU A 88 8.16 8.58 -6.57
C LEU A 88 8.06 7.11 -6.15
N LYS A 89 8.76 6.69 -5.09
CA LYS A 89 8.61 5.34 -4.52
C LYS A 89 7.22 5.13 -3.91
N CYS A 90 6.65 6.14 -3.28
CA CYS A 90 5.27 6.08 -2.78
C CYS A 90 4.27 5.90 -3.92
N LEU A 91 4.37 6.70 -4.99
CA LEU A 91 3.52 6.59 -6.18
C LEU A 91 3.67 5.22 -6.86
N GLN A 92 4.88 4.68 -6.90
CA GLN A 92 5.15 3.34 -7.42
C GLN A 92 4.49 2.26 -6.56
N ILE A 93 4.53 2.37 -5.23
CA ILE A 93 3.85 1.45 -4.32
C ILE A 93 2.34 1.50 -4.54
N GLU A 94 1.73 2.70 -4.61
CA GLU A 94 0.31 2.83 -4.89
C GLU A 94 -0.07 2.16 -6.22
N THR A 95 0.75 2.34 -7.25
CA THR A 95 0.52 1.68 -8.55
C THR A 95 0.60 0.15 -8.43
N PHE A 96 1.54 -0.38 -7.65
CA PHE A 96 1.66 -1.82 -7.39
C PHE A 96 0.49 -2.37 -6.57
N ILE A 97 0.00 -1.60 -5.58
CA ILE A 97 -1.19 -1.94 -4.80
C ILE A 97 -2.39 -2.13 -5.72
N GLN A 98 -2.62 -1.20 -6.65
CA GLN A 98 -3.73 -1.27 -7.61
C GLN A 98 -3.63 -2.50 -8.53
N ASN A 99 -2.42 -2.95 -8.84
CA ASN A 99 -2.16 -4.14 -9.66
C ASN A 99 -1.99 -5.44 -8.85
N ALA A 100 -2.12 -5.41 -7.52
CA ALA A 100 -1.81 -6.53 -6.61
C ALA A 100 -0.40 -7.11 -6.76
N GLN A 101 0.57 -6.27 -7.05
CA GLN A 101 1.97 -6.68 -7.24
C GLN A 101 2.74 -6.59 -5.90
N PHE A 102 2.32 -7.34 -4.87
CA PHE A 102 2.94 -7.28 -3.54
C PHE A 102 4.42 -7.71 -3.53
N SER A 103 4.80 -8.68 -4.36
CA SER A 103 6.22 -9.03 -4.54
C SER A 103 7.05 -7.86 -5.09
N ALA A 104 6.47 -7.04 -5.96
CA ALA A 104 7.14 -5.85 -6.47
C ALA A 104 7.30 -4.79 -5.37
N ILE A 105 6.30 -4.61 -4.49
CA ILE A 105 6.41 -3.73 -3.30
C ILE A 105 7.54 -4.23 -2.39
N ASN A 106 7.56 -5.53 -2.09
CA ASN A 106 8.62 -6.13 -1.28
C ASN A 106 10.02 -5.90 -1.87
N GLN A 107 10.17 -6.12 -3.16
CA GLN A 107 11.45 -5.88 -3.85
C GLN A 107 11.84 -4.40 -3.80
N LEU A 108 10.90 -3.50 -4.08
CA LEU A 108 11.12 -2.05 -4.02
C LEU A 108 11.60 -1.62 -2.63
N LEU A 109 10.89 -2.00 -1.58
CA LEU A 109 11.22 -1.66 -0.20
C LEU A 109 12.57 -2.26 0.24
N LYS A 110 12.90 -3.47 -0.20
CA LYS A 110 14.20 -4.12 0.09
C LYS A 110 15.37 -3.42 -0.61
N THR A 111 15.13 -2.83 -1.78
CA THR A 111 16.17 -2.13 -2.56
C THR A 111 16.36 -0.67 -2.18
N LEU A 112 15.55 -0.11 -1.27
CA LEU A 112 15.76 1.24 -0.76
C LEU A 112 17.16 1.39 -0.17
N PRO A 113 17.91 2.45 -0.54
CA PRO A 113 19.23 2.69 0.01
C PRO A 113 19.17 2.93 1.53
N PRO A 114 20.29 2.78 2.25
CA PRO A 114 20.35 3.22 3.65
C PRO A 114 20.01 4.70 3.75
N MET A 115 19.03 5.03 4.59
CA MET A 115 18.60 6.41 4.84
C MET A 115 19.21 6.88 6.14
N HIS A 116 19.87 8.05 6.13
CA HIS A 116 20.40 8.68 7.33
C HIS A 116 19.59 9.92 7.73
N GLN A 117 19.19 10.72 6.76
CA GLN A 117 18.29 11.86 6.88
C GLN A 117 17.62 12.06 5.52
N THR A 118 16.44 12.60 5.51
CA THR A 118 15.70 12.88 4.29
C THR A 118 14.97 14.22 4.38
N ASP A 119 14.88 14.89 3.26
CA ASP A 119 14.04 16.08 3.07
C ASP A 119 12.57 15.72 2.79
N GLU A 120 12.26 14.42 2.71
CA GLU A 120 10.91 13.87 2.44
C GLU A 120 10.42 12.98 3.61
N PRO A 121 10.26 13.51 4.85
CA PRO A 121 9.92 12.67 6.02
C PRO A 121 8.54 12.03 5.91
N GLU A 122 7.55 12.69 5.29
CA GLU A 122 6.21 12.14 5.09
C GLU A 122 6.24 10.94 4.12
N ALA A 123 7.00 11.04 3.04
CA ALA A 123 7.19 9.94 2.10
C ALA A 123 7.89 8.76 2.78
N LEU A 124 8.91 9.01 3.61
CA LEU A 124 9.59 7.96 4.36
C LEU A 124 8.65 7.29 5.38
N SER A 125 7.80 8.07 6.06
CA SER A 125 6.77 7.54 6.98
C SER A 125 5.79 6.63 6.24
N TYR A 126 5.28 7.06 5.09
CA TYR A 126 4.42 6.24 4.24
C TYR A 126 5.09 4.91 3.84
N LEU A 127 6.37 4.93 3.44
CA LEU A 127 7.11 3.71 3.09
C LEU A 127 7.26 2.77 4.30
N ALA A 128 7.49 3.31 5.50
CA ALA A 128 7.57 2.52 6.73
C ALA A 128 6.22 1.89 7.10
N GLN A 129 5.13 2.64 7.01
CA GLN A 129 3.76 2.15 7.22
C GLN A 129 3.38 1.07 6.20
N SER A 130 3.72 1.27 4.92
CA SER A 130 3.51 0.29 3.86
C SER A 130 4.30 -1.00 4.13
N ALA A 131 5.53 -0.88 4.63
CA ALA A 131 6.34 -2.04 5.00
C ALA A 131 5.72 -2.84 6.17
N VAL A 132 5.09 -2.17 7.15
CA VAL A 132 4.33 -2.84 8.23
C VAL A 132 3.17 -3.63 7.64
N VAL A 133 2.35 -3.00 6.81
CA VAL A 133 1.17 -3.65 6.21
C VAL A 133 1.57 -4.83 5.31
N CYS A 134 2.72 -4.72 4.63
CA CYS A 134 3.27 -5.83 3.84
C CYS A 134 3.98 -6.91 4.66
N GLY A 135 4.02 -6.81 6.00
CA GLY A 135 4.64 -7.82 6.85
C GLY A 135 6.17 -7.87 6.76
N LEU A 136 6.82 -6.71 6.61
CA LEU A 136 8.27 -6.57 6.41
C LEU A 136 8.98 -5.95 7.64
N PRO A 137 9.01 -6.60 8.80
CA PRO A 137 9.50 -6.01 10.04
C PRO A 137 10.96 -5.53 9.97
N SER A 138 11.83 -6.22 9.24
CA SER A 138 13.24 -5.82 9.06
C SER A 138 13.38 -4.51 8.29
N ILE A 139 12.49 -4.27 7.33
CA ILE A 139 12.46 -3.03 6.55
C ILE A 139 11.94 -1.87 7.42
N VAL A 140 10.86 -2.11 8.17
CA VAL A 140 10.32 -1.11 9.11
C VAL A 140 11.38 -0.61 10.06
N MET A 141 12.11 -1.53 10.72
CA MET A 141 13.22 -1.19 11.63
C MET A 141 14.23 -0.25 10.97
N ARG A 142 14.62 -0.54 9.74
CA ARG A 142 15.58 0.27 8.98
C ARG A 142 15.04 1.67 8.66
N LEU A 143 13.76 1.77 8.24
CA LEU A 143 13.15 3.05 7.86
C LEU A 143 12.86 3.93 9.07
N VAL A 144 12.35 3.36 10.16
CA VAL A 144 12.05 4.10 11.40
C VAL A 144 13.29 4.77 11.99
N HIS A 145 14.49 4.16 11.87
CA HIS A 145 15.72 4.79 12.34
C HIS A 145 16.10 6.08 11.59
N ALA A 146 15.57 6.27 10.39
CA ALA A 146 15.80 7.48 9.60
C ALA A 146 14.69 8.55 9.80
N LEU A 147 13.59 8.20 10.48
CA LEU A 147 12.50 9.13 10.80
C LEU A 147 12.82 9.96 12.05
N PRO A 148 12.34 11.21 12.12
CA PRO A 148 12.35 11.99 13.36
C PRO A 148 11.59 11.24 14.46
N ALA A 149 12.07 11.32 15.72
CA ALA A 149 11.38 10.67 16.85
C ALA A 149 9.94 11.20 16.99
N SER A 150 8.96 10.29 17.03
CA SER A 150 7.52 10.60 17.16
C SER A 150 6.75 9.44 17.79
N GLN A 151 5.53 9.69 18.28
CA GLN A 151 4.63 8.63 18.75
C GLN A 151 4.25 7.63 17.62
N GLU A 152 4.23 8.10 16.38
CA GLU A 152 3.98 7.25 15.22
C GLU A 152 5.08 6.19 15.05
N ASN A 153 6.34 6.56 15.31
CA ASN A 153 7.45 5.60 15.28
C ASN A 153 7.32 4.53 16.36
N ASP A 154 6.83 4.88 17.55
CA ASP A 154 6.57 3.93 18.63
C ASP A 154 5.47 2.93 18.22
N GLY A 155 4.42 3.40 17.55
CA GLY A 155 3.37 2.58 16.97
C GLY A 155 3.91 1.60 15.91
N LEU A 156 4.72 2.09 14.97
CA LEU A 156 5.36 1.25 13.95
C LEU A 156 6.26 0.17 14.58
N MET A 157 7.01 0.51 15.62
CA MET A 157 7.86 -0.44 16.35
C MET A 157 7.04 -1.47 17.12
N CYS A 158 5.90 -1.09 17.69
CA CYS A 158 4.98 -2.04 18.33
C CYS A 158 4.39 -3.02 17.33
N ALA A 159 3.84 -2.54 16.21
CA ALA A 159 3.33 -3.39 15.14
C ALA A 159 4.39 -4.35 14.58
N THR A 160 5.63 -3.85 14.43
CA THR A 160 6.77 -4.67 14.00
C THR A 160 7.03 -5.84 14.95
N ARG A 161 6.97 -5.62 16.28
CA ARG A 161 7.13 -6.70 17.26
C ARG A 161 6.00 -7.74 17.17
N VAL A 162 4.76 -7.30 16.97
CA VAL A 162 3.61 -8.20 16.77
C VAL A 162 3.85 -9.07 15.53
N LEU A 163 4.21 -8.47 14.40
CA LEU A 163 4.51 -9.21 13.17
C LEU A 163 5.65 -10.22 13.33
N GLN A 164 6.71 -9.86 14.08
CA GLN A 164 7.80 -10.79 14.37
C GLN A 164 7.36 -12.00 15.20
N LYS A 165 6.42 -11.79 16.14
CA LYS A 165 5.89 -12.87 16.98
C LYS A 165 4.94 -13.81 16.25
N THR A 166 4.21 -13.31 15.25
CA THR A 166 3.31 -14.17 14.46
C THR A 166 4.05 -15.14 13.54
N HIS A 167 5.35 -14.91 13.32
CA HIS A 167 6.20 -15.76 12.47
C HIS A 167 5.61 -16.04 11.06
N THR A 168 4.77 -15.15 10.55
CA THR A 168 4.12 -15.36 9.25
C THR A 168 5.10 -15.06 8.12
N PRO A 169 5.35 -16.01 7.21
CA PRO A 169 6.22 -15.78 6.06
C PRO A 169 5.65 -14.70 5.13
N GLU A 170 6.51 -13.79 4.65
CA GLU A 170 6.13 -12.73 3.69
C GLU A 170 5.40 -13.29 2.46
N THR A 171 5.88 -14.42 1.91
CA THR A 171 5.28 -15.08 0.75
C THR A 171 3.87 -15.61 1.02
N GLN A 172 3.56 -15.97 2.24
CA GLN A 172 2.24 -16.44 2.62
C GLN A 172 1.24 -15.28 2.70
N LEU A 173 1.63 -14.16 3.30
CA LEU A 173 0.83 -12.94 3.31
C LEU A 173 0.54 -12.45 1.88
N GLU A 174 1.55 -12.44 1.02
CA GLU A 174 1.39 -12.07 -0.38
C GLU A 174 0.35 -12.94 -1.10
N SER A 175 0.43 -14.27 -0.92
CA SER A 175 -0.52 -15.20 -1.53
C SER A 175 -1.94 -14.97 -1.04
N GLN A 176 -2.12 -14.68 0.25
CA GLN A 176 -3.43 -14.38 0.83
C GLN A 176 -3.99 -13.06 0.32
N PHE A 177 -3.19 -12.00 0.29
CA PHE A 177 -3.62 -10.71 -0.27
C PHE A 177 -4.08 -10.84 -1.72
N LEU A 178 -3.30 -11.54 -2.54
CA LEU A 178 -3.66 -11.76 -3.94
C LEU A 178 -4.98 -12.53 -4.07
N ALA A 179 -5.16 -13.58 -3.25
CA ALA A 179 -6.39 -14.36 -3.24
C ALA A 179 -7.60 -13.49 -2.82
N VAL A 180 -7.46 -12.70 -1.76
CA VAL A 180 -8.53 -11.80 -1.28
C VAL A 180 -8.87 -10.75 -2.33
N LYS A 181 -7.87 -10.11 -2.94
CA LYS A 181 -8.11 -9.12 -4.00
C LYS A 181 -8.88 -9.73 -5.18
N ASN A 182 -8.45 -10.89 -5.65
CA ASN A 182 -9.12 -11.57 -6.76
C ASN A 182 -10.56 -11.94 -6.40
N TRP A 183 -10.77 -12.41 -5.18
CA TRP A 183 -12.10 -12.74 -4.69
C TRP A 183 -13.00 -11.50 -4.58
N LEU A 184 -12.53 -10.40 -4.01
CA LEU A 184 -13.26 -9.13 -3.93
C LEU A 184 -13.58 -8.58 -5.32
N ALA A 185 -12.64 -8.64 -6.26
CA ALA A 185 -12.86 -8.22 -7.64
C ALA A 185 -13.98 -9.04 -8.33
N GLN A 186 -14.06 -10.35 -8.08
CA GLN A 186 -15.16 -11.21 -8.56
C GLN A 186 -16.52 -10.82 -7.97
N GLN A 187 -16.54 -10.23 -6.76
CA GLN A 187 -17.74 -9.68 -6.12
C GLN A 187 -18.06 -8.24 -6.59
N GLY A 188 -17.28 -7.68 -7.50
CA GLY A 188 -17.42 -6.29 -7.96
C GLY A 188 -17.01 -5.25 -6.91
N ILE A 189 -16.16 -5.62 -5.96
CA ILE A 189 -15.71 -4.77 -4.86
C ILE A 189 -14.29 -4.28 -5.15
N THR A 190 -14.09 -2.97 -5.10
CA THR A 190 -12.78 -2.33 -5.27
C THR A 190 -12.16 -2.05 -3.91
N ILE A 191 -10.86 -2.30 -3.78
CA ILE A 191 -10.07 -2.00 -2.59
C ILE A 191 -9.62 -0.55 -2.68
N ASP A 192 -9.88 0.23 -1.63
CA ASP A 192 -9.46 1.63 -1.56
C ASP A 192 -8.09 1.76 -0.86
N CYS A 193 -7.91 1.11 0.28
CA CYS A 193 -6.62 1.11 0.98
C CYS A 193 -6.46 -0.11 1.91
N TYR A 194 -5.29 -0.23 2.51
CA TYR A 194 -4.94 -1.28 3.46
C TYR A 194 -4.56 -0.70 4.81
N GLY A 195 -4.62 -1.51 5.85
CA GLY A 195 -4.18 -1.17 7.18
C GLY A 195 -3.76 -2.41 7.97
N LEU A 196 -3.17 -2.20 9.12
CA LEU A 196 -2.87 -3.24 10.10
C LEU A 196 -3.42 -2.82 11.45
N MET A 197 -4.31 -3.63 12.00
CA MET A 197 -4.78 -3.54 13.38
C MET A 197 -3.93 -4.47 14.25
N TYR A 198 -3.48 -4.01 15.42
CA TYR A 198 -2.66 -4.81 16.31
C TYR A 198 -3.00 -4.51 17.78
N SER A 199 -2.76 -5.47 18.66
CA SER A 199 -2.93 -5.31 20.11
C SER A 199 -1.57 -5.09 20.76
N VAL A 200 -1.48 -4.00 21.55
CA VAL A 200 -0.27 -3.66 22.30
C VAL A 200 -0.10 -4.54 23.54
N ILE A 201 -1.21 -5.06 24.10
CA ILE A 201 -1.18 -5.81 25.36
C ILE A 201 -0.78 -7.27 25.13
N ASP A 202 -1.34 -7.90 24.11
CA ASP A 202 -1.17 -9.34 23.91
C ASP A 202 0.00 -9.66 22.96
N ASP A 203 0.51 -8.66 22.23
CA ASP A 203 1.56 -8.80 21.19
C ASP A 203 1.29 -10.00 20.21
N GLN A 204 0.03 -10.43 20.08
CA GLN A 204 -0.35 -11.64 19.36
C GLN A 204 -1.43 -11.44 18.31
N LEU A 205 -2.20 -10.34 18.41
CA LEU A 205 -3.25 -10.04 17.45
C LEU A 205 -2.71 -9.14 16.36
N ALA A 206 -2.73 -9.62 15.13
CA ALA A 206 -2.58 -8.80 13.94
C ALA A 206 -3.75 -9.09 13.01
N ASP A 207 -4.46 -8.05 12.59
CA ASP A 207 -5.54 -8.13 11.62
C ASP A 207 -5.22 -7.20 10.45
N LEU A 208 -5.05 -7.78 9.27
CA LEU A 208 -4.87 -7.04 8.03
C LEU A 208 -6.23 -6.50 7.59
N LEU A 209 -6.35 -5.18 7.57
CA LEU A 209 -7.56 -4.48 7.22
C LEU A 209 -7.54 -4.12 5.73
N ILE A 210 -8.61 -4.49 5.04
CA ILE A 210 -8.84 -4.11 3.65
C ILE A 210 -10.04 -3.16 3.63
N TYR A 211 -9.78 -1.92 3.27
CA TYR A 211 -10.81 -0.90 3.21
C TYR A 211 -11.45 -0.84 1.83
N VAL A 212 -12.77 -0.82 1.82
CA VAL A 212 -13.59 -0.78 0.60
C VAL A 212 -14.65 0.30 0.71
N ASN A 213 -15.07 0.87 -0.41
CA ASN A 213 -16.17 1.85 -0.46
C ASN A 213 -17.53 1.14 -0.40
N GLU A 214 -17.80 0.45 0.69
CA GLU A 214 -19.09 -0.18 0.97
C GLU A 214 -19.72 0.46 2.21
N ARG A 215 -20.97 0.92 2.06
CA ARG A 215 -21.73 1.63 3.11
C ARG A 215 -22.72 0.75 3.85
N ASN A 216 -23.08 -0.38 3.26
CA ASN A 216 -24.06 -1.27 3.85
C ASN A 216 -23.38 -2.23 4.84
N ILE A 217 -23.65 -2.06 6.14
CA ILE A 217 -23.08 -2.87 7.21
C ILE A 217 -23.45 -4.36 7.06
N GLU A 218 -24.69 -4.68 6.68
CA GLU A 218 -25.12 -6.08 6.49
C GLU A 218 -24.33 -6.73 5.36
N ARG A 219 -24.08 -5.98 4.29
CA ARG A 219 -23.24 -6.45 3.17
C ARG A 219 -21.79 -6.65 3.61
N LEU A 220 -21.22 -5.76 4.42
CA LEU A 220 -19.87 -5.93 4.97
C LEU A 220 -19.76 -7.18 5.85
N VAL A 221 -20.75 -7.44 6.71
CA VAL A 221 -20.81 -8.68 7.52
C VAL A 221 -20.84 -9.90 6.61
N CYS A 222 -21.68 -9.88 5.56
CA CYS A 222 -21.76 -10.98 4.60
C CYS A 222 -20.44 -11.18 3.85
N ILE A 223 -19.78 -10.09 3.43
CA ILE A 223 -18.45 -10.13 2.78
C ILE A 223 -17.44 -10.79 3.70
N ASN A 224 -17.31 -10.36 4.96
CA ASN A 224 -16.35 -10.95 5.90
C ASN A 224 -16.63 -12.43 6.14
N THR A 225 -17.89 -12.82 6.37
CA THR A 225 -18.27 -14.23 6.59
C THR A 225 -17.92 -15.10 5.38
N ASN A 226 -18.19 -14.63 4.17
CA ASN A 226 -17.87 -15.36 2.96
C ASN A 226 -16.37 -15.39 2.66
N LEU A 227 -15.66 -14.32 3.01
CA LEU A 227 -14.21 -14.25 2.90
C LEU A 227 -13.53 -15.25 3.83
N ASP A 228 -13.98 -15.35 5.08
CA ASP A 228 -13.45 -16.32 6.05
C ASP A 228 -13.61 -17.76 5.54
N ASN A 229 -14.78 -18.08 4.99
CA ASN A 229 -15.03 -19.38 4.36
C ASN A 229 -14.09 -19.61 3.16
N TYR A 230 -13.99 -18.64 2.26
CA TYR A 230 -13.13 -18.71 1.09
C TYR A 230 -11.64 -18.91 1.46
N LEU A 231 -11.14 -18.16 2.46
CA LEU A 231 -9.76 -18.29 2.93
C LEU A 231 -9.53 -19.66 3.59
N SER A 232 -10.48 -20.14 4.40
CA SER A 232 -10.42 -21.46 5.04
C SER A 232 -10.38 -22.57 4.01
N ASP A 233 -11.17 -22.49 2.96
CA ASP A 233 -11.21 -23.48 1.88
C ASP A 233 -9.93 -23.45 1.02
N THR A 234 -9.44 -22.23 0.73
CA THR A 234 -8.29 -22.03 -0.16
C THR A 234 -6.95 -22.36 0.55
N PHE A 235 -6.84 -22.04 1.84
CA PHE A 235 -5.60 -22.16 2.64
C PHE A 235 -5.71 -23.14 3.82
N SER A 236 -6.60 -24.11 3.76
CA SER A 236 -7.03 -25.00 4.85
C SER A 236 -5.88 -25.67 5.66
N GLN A 237 -4.66 -25.70 5.15
CA GLN A 237 -3.49 -26.24 5.86
C GLN A 237 -2.42 -25.18 6.24
N ASN A 238 -2.58 -23.93 5.81
CA ASN A 238 -1.52 -22.90 5.89
C ASN A 238 -2.05 -21.52 6.29
N LEU A 239 -3.19 -21.41 6.97
CA LEU A 239 -3.56 -20.13 7.58
C LEU A 239 -2.53 -19.80 8.67
N PRO A 240 -1.88 -18.63 8.62
CA PRO A 240 -0.94 -18.25 9.67
C PRO A 240 -1.68 -18.13 10.99
N THR A 241 -1.19 -18.82 11.99
CA THR A 241 -1.66 -18.62 13.35
C THR A 241 -1.24 -17.21 13.79
N GLY A 242 -2.20 -16.30 13.95
CA GLY A 242 -1.96 -14.97 14.51
C GLY A 242 -2.17 -13.79 13.60
N ILE A 243 -2.42 -13.99 12.29
CA ILE A 243 -2.86 -12.90 11.40
C ILE A 243 -4.19 -13.27 10.79
N SER A 244 -5.19 -12.41 10.98
CA SER A 244 -6.49 -12.46 10.29
C SER A 244 -6.57 -11.40 9.19
N ILE A 245 -7.56 -11.51 8.32
CA ILE A 245 -7.84 -10.51 7.27
C ILE A 245 -9.30 -10.11 7.38
N SER A 246 -9.57 -8.81 7.52
CA SER A 246 -10.92 -8.26 7.61
C SER A 246 -11.17 -7.19 6.58
N VAL A 247 -12.39 -7.14 6.06
CA VAL A 247 -12.86 -6.07 5.18
C VAL A 247 -13.62 -5.02 6.00
N ARG A 248 -13.27 -3.75 5.82
CA ARG A 248 -13.83 -2.59 6.53
C ARG A 248 -14.37 -1.55 5.56
N SER A 249 -15.29 -0.72 6.01
CA SER A 249 -15.74 0.45 5.26
C SER A 249 -14.71 1.58 5.35
N THR A 250 -14.45 2.27 4.24
CA THR A 250 -13.68 3.53 4.25
C THR A 250 -14.34 4.62 5.08
N LEU A 251 -15.66 4.57 5.30
CA LEU A 251 -16.38 5.52 6.15
C LEU A 251 -15.99 5.41 7.64
N GLU A 252 -15.45 4.27 8.09
CA GLU A 252 -14.92 4.12 9.45
C GLU A 252 -13.61 4.92 9.65
N ILE A 253 -13.01 5.38 8.55
CA ILE A 253 -11.76 6.14 8.54
C ILE A 253 -11.97 7.59 8.99
N ASP A 254 -13.13 8.19 8.67
CA ASP A 254 -13.42 9.60 8.92
C ASP A 254 -13.90 9.88 10.36
N VAL A 255 -14.08 8.86 11.19
CA VAL A 255 -14.64 8.96 12.55
C VAL A 255 -13.56 8.83 13.64
N SER A 256 -12.33 8.57 13.28
CA SER A 256 -11.17 8.43 14.18
C SER A 256 -10.12 9.50 13.92
#